data_57c676bf5948a8fb3c8508ec2607d821
#
_entry.id   57c676bf5948a8fb3c8508ec2607d821
#
_cell.length_a   1.000
_cell.length_b   1.000
_cell.length_c   1.000
_cell.angle_alpha   90.00
_cell.angle_beta   90.00
_cell.angle_gamma   90.00
#
_symmetry.space_group_name_H-M   'P 1'
#
loop_
_entity.id
_entity.type
_entity.pdbx_description
1 polymer ?
#
loop_
_entity_poly.entity_id
_entity_poly.type
_entity_poly.pdbx_seq_one_letter_code
_entity_poly.pdbx_strand_id
1 'polypeptide(L)'
;ISSVLYATSREYGIDYRLILALMKVESNFQHDAVSPMGARGLLQVKPSFAKFVAQDIGIKWDGDQTVDDPGNNIRIGVRVLSELVHRFYDVTIALRAYNMGPGRTRAMTPEKMNSPRGFPGLVLREYHKNIVILPDP
;
A
#
# COMPACT_ATOMS: atom_id res chain seq x y z
N ILE A 1 -15.27 -5.81 -3.21
CA ILE A 1 -14.05 -5.26 -2.57
C ILE A 1 -13.59 -6.13 -1.42
N SER A 2 -14.49 -6.53 -0.52
CA SER A 2 -14.11 -7.37 0.64
C SER A 2 -13.45 -8.68 0.22
N SER A 3 -14.00 -9.37 -0.78
CA SER A 3 -13.43 -10.63 -1.27
C SER A 3 -12.05 -10.43 -1.88
N VAL A 4 -11.85 -9.34 -2.63
CA VAL A 4 -10.53 -9.00 -3.21
C VAL A 4 -9.53 -8.69 -2.11
N LEU A 5 -9.94 -7.91 -1.11
CA LEU A 5 -9.09 -7.57 0.03
C LEU A 5 -8.58 -8.83 0.75
N TYR A 6 -9.48 -9.74 1.12
CA TYR A 6 -9.09 -10.95 1.84
C TYR A 6 -8.27 -11.91 0.98
N ALA A 7 -8.64 -12.08 -0.29
CA ALA A 7 -7.89 -12.93 -1.20
C ALA A 7 -6.48 -12.40 -1.42
N THR A 8 -6.35 -11.09 -1.64
CA THR A 8 -5.04 -10.44 -1.86
C THR A 8 -4.17 -10.48 -0.61
N SER A 9 -4.78 -10.25 0.55
CA SER A 9 -4.11 -10.37 1.84
C SER A 9 -3.47 -11.75 2.00
N ARG A 10 -4.23 -12.80 1.73
CA ARG A 10 -3.73 -14.18 1.84
C ARG A 10 -2.68 -14.50 0.78
N GLU A 11 -2.89 -14.05 -0.44
CA GLU A 11 -1.93 -14.31 -1.53
C GLU A 11 -0.54 -13.77 -1.22
N TYR A 12 -0.45 -12.57 -0.66
CA TYR A 12 0.82 -11.89 -0.39
C TYR A 12 1.28 -11.99 1.07
N GLY A 13 0.49 -12.62 1.93
CA GLY A 13 0.85 -12.76 3.34
C GLY A 13 0.92 -11.43 4.09
N ILE A 14 0.10 -10.46 3.68
CA ILE A 14 -0.02 -9.16 4.34
C ILE A 14 -1.33 -9.14 5.12
N ASP A 15 -1.26 -8.81 6.41
CA ASP A 15 -2.43 -8.73 7.27
C ASP A 15 -3.44 -7.73 6.69
N TYR A 16 -4.69 -8.17 6.48
CA TYR A 16 -5.73 -7.30 5.90
C TYR A 16 -5.97 -6.06 6.76
N ARG A 17 -5.74 -6.17 8.08
CA ARG A 17 -5.89 -5.03 9.00
C ARG A 17 -4.84 -3.95 8.74
N LEU A 18 -3.67 -4.35 8.27
CA LEU A 18 -2.62 -3.41 7.82
C LEU A 18 -3.01 -2.78 6.48
N ILE A 19 -3.57 -3.54 5.56
CA ILE A 19 -4.04 -3.01 4.28
C ILE A 19 -5.13 -1.96 4.51
N LEU A 20 -6.08 -2.23 5.41
CA LEU A 20 -7.11 -1.27 5.77
C LEU A 20 -6.53 0.00 6.40
N ALA A 21 -5.51 -0.15 7.25
CA ALA A 21 -4.83 0.99 7.85
C ALA A 21 -4.15 1.87 6.78
N LEU A 22 -3.47 1.25 5.84
CA LEU A 22 -2.84 1.94 4.72
C LEU A 22 -3.89 2.67 3.88
N MET A 23 -4.99 2.01 3.58
CA MET A 23 -6.10 2.59 2.82
C MET A 23 -6.71 3.80 3.52
N LYS A 24 -6.87 3.72 4.84
CA LYS A 24 -7.37 4.83 5.66
C LYS A 24 -6.47 6.06 5.53
N VAL A 25 -5.17 5.88 5.67
CA VAL A 25 -4.20 6.98 5.63
C VAL A 25 -4.05 7.53 4.22
N GLU A 26 -4.02 6.65 3.21
CA GLU A 26 -3.79 7.07 1.83
C GLU A 26 -4.98 7.80 1.21
N SER A 27 -6.19 7.29 1.38
CA SER A 27 -7.35 7.80 0.66
C SER A 27 -8.57 8.04 1.53
N ASN A 28 -8.52 7.71 2.82
CA ASN A 28 -9.68 7.70 3.69
C ASN A 28 -10.84 6.87 3.08
N PHE A 29 -10.48 5.73 2.46
CA PHE A 29 -11.41 4.81 1.78
C PHE A 29 -12.13 5.42 0.57
N GLN A 30 -11.59 6.48 -0.02
CA GLN A 30 -12.17 7.11 -1.20
C GLN A 30 -11.52 6.55 -2.46
N HIS A 31 -12.27 5.73 -3.20
CA HIS A 31 -11.76 5.04 -4.39
C HIS A 31 -11.45 5.99 -5.56
N ASP A 32 -11.97 7.20 -5.53
CA ASP A 32 -11.76 8.22 -6.56
C ASP A 32 -10.72 9.27 -6.16
N ALA A 33 -10.00 9.06 -5.06
CA ALA A 33 -8.99 10.01 -4.61
C ALA A 33 -7.83 10.11 -5.60
N VAL A 34 -7.42 11.34 -5.89
CA VAL A 34 -6.25 11.63 -6.73
C VAL A 34 -5.40 12.67 -6.00
N SER A 35 -4.13 12.33 -5.72
CA SER A 35 -3.23 13.25 -5.03
C SER A 35 -2.67 14.30 -6.00
N PRO A 36 -2.09 15.41 -5.47
CA PRO A 36 -1.42 16.41 -6.30
C PRO A 36 -0.28 15.83 -7.14
N MET A 37 0.35 14.75 -6.69
CA MET A 37 1.45 14.09 -7.40
C MET A 37 0.98 12.98 -8.33
N GLY A 38 -0.34 12.82 -8.49
CA GLY A 38 -0.91 11.86 -9.43
C GLY A 38 -1.14 10.44 -8.91
N ALA A 39 -0.97 10.20 -7.61
CA ALA A 39 -1.34 8.93 -7.01
C ALA A 39 -2.86 8.77 -7.01
N ARG A 40 -3.37 7.58 -7.30
CA ARG A 40 -4.80 7.35 -7.54
C ARG A 40 -5.34 6.19 -6.71
N GLY A 41 -6.59 6.35 -6.28
CA GLY A 41 -7.41 5.29 -5.71
C GLY A 41 -7.13 4.97 -4.26
N LEU A 42 -7.69 3.86 -3.81
CA LEU A 42 -7.69 3.46 -2.39
C LEU A 42 -6.29 3.40 -1.78
N LEU A 43 -5.32 2.84 -2.49
CA LEU A 43 -3.95 2.69 -2.03
C LEU A 43 -2.97 3.67 -2.67
N GLN A 44 -3.49 4.66 -3.39
CA GLN A 44 -2.71 5.77 -3.94
C GLN A 44 -1.49 5.32 -4.74
N VAL A 45 -1.74 4.60 -5.83
CA VAL A 45 -0.69 4.13 -6.73
C VAL A 45 -0.61 5.03 -7.95
N LYS A 46 0.60 5.39 -8.35
CA LYS A 46 0.80 6.21 -9.54
C LYS A 46 0.65 5.36 -10.80
N PRO A 47 -0.13 5.82 -11.81
CA PRO A 47 -0.38 5.04 -13.02
C PRO A 47 0.86 4.57 -13.76
N SER A 48 1.89 5.41 -13.85
CA SER A 48 3.13 5.06 -14.54
C SER A 48 3.83 3.85 -13.93
N PHE A 49 3.76 3.71 -12.61
CA PHE A 49 4.32 2.58 -11.89
C PHE A 49 3.34 1.41 -11.88
N ALA A 50 2.06 1.68 -11.67
CA ALA A 50 1.01 0.67 -11.63
C ALA A 50 0.95 -0.16 -12.91
N LYS A 51 1.23 0.43 -14.04
CA LYS A 51 1.24 -0.28 -15.33
C LYS A 51 2.18 -1.47 -15.32
N PHE A 52 3.40 -1.30 -14.80
CA PHE A 52 4.38 -2.38 -14.73
C PHE A 52 3.93 -3.49 -13.77
N VAL A 53 3.42 -3.10 -12.61
CA VAL A 53 2.92 -4.06 -11.62
C VAL A 53 1.73 -4.83 -12.17
N ALA A 54 0.79 -4.14 -12.83
CA ALA A 54 -0.38 -4.76 -13.43
C ALA A 54 0.01 -5.84 -14.44
N GLN A 55 0.96 -5.56 -15.31
CA GLN A 55 1.46 -6.53 -16.29
C GLN A 55 2.05 -7.75 -15.60
N ASP A 56 2.79 -7.55 -14.53
CA ASP A 56 3.45 -8.61 -13.79
C ASP A 56 2.46 -9.56 -13.09
N ILE A 57 1.31 -9.05 -12.67
CA ILE A 57 0.31 -9.84 -11.97
C ILE A 57 -0.92 -10.19 -12.83
N GLY A 58 -0.83 -9.98 -14.14
CA GLY A 58 -1.85 -10.43 -15.08
C GLY A 58 -3.09 -9.55 -15.15
N ILE A 59 -3.00 -8.28 -14.77
CA ILE A 59 -4.08 -7.31 -14.94
C ILE A 59 -3.88 -6.62 -16.30
N LYS A 60 -4.90 -6.68 -17.14
CA LYS A 60 -4.87 -6.02 -18.44
C LYS A 60 -4.86 -4.51 -18.26
N TRP A 61 -3.86 -3.84 -18.80
CA TRP A 61 -3.74 -2.38 -18.69
C TRP A 61 -4.59 -1.68 -19.74
N ASP A 62 -5.44 -0.76 -19.28
CA ASP A 62 -6.33 0.01 -20.15
C ASP A 62 -6.37 1.48 -19.66
N GLY A 63 -5.21 2.07 -19.41
CA GLY A 63 -5.08 3.44 -18.97
C GLY A 63 -5.34 3.61 -17.48
N ASP A 64 -5.53 4.88 -17.06
CA ASP A 64 -5.70 5.23 -15.65
C ASP A 64 -6.92 4.56 -15.01
N GLN A 65 -7.95 4.28 -15.79
CA GLN A 65 -9.15 3.60 -15.31
C GLN A 65 -8.84 2.22 -14.74
N THR A 66 -7.76 1.57 -15.19
CA THR A 66 -7.30 0.30 -14.62
C THR A 66 -6.95 0.47 -13.15
N VAL A 67 -6.23 1.54 -12.83
CA VAL A 67 -5.83 1.86 -11.45
C VAL A 67 -7.02 2.33 -10.62
N ASP A 68 -7.98 2.99 -11.25
CA ASP A 68 -9.15 3.54 -10.57
C ASP A 68 -10.14 2.44 -10.13
N ASP A 69 -10.08 1.27 -10.77
CA ASP A 69 -10.88 0.14 -10.32
C ASP A 69 -10.44 -0.30 -8.93
N PRO A 70 -11.35 -0.31 -7.94
CA PRO A 70 -10.95 -0.60 -6.55
C PRO A 70 -10.27 -1.95 -6.36
N GLY A 71 -10.75 -2.99 -7.02
CA GLY A 71 -10.16 -4.32 -6.94
C GLY A 71 -8.74 -4.36 -7.50
N ASN A 72 -8.53 -3.75 -8.68
CA ASN A 72 -7.21 -3.66 -9.29
C ASN A 72 -6.27 -2.83 -8.42
N ASN A 73 -6.76 -1.73 -7.87
CA ASN A 73 -5.96 -0.84 -7.02
C ASN A 73 -5.44 -1.58 -5.79
N ILE A 74 -6.31 -2.35 -5.12
CA ILE A 74 -5.92 -3.17 -3.97
C ILE A 74 -4.86 -4.20 -4.37
N ARG A 75 -5.08 -4.94 -5.46
CA ARG A 75 -4.15 -5.97 -5.90
C ARG A 75 -2.78 -5.39 -6.24
N ILE A 76 -2.75 -4.27 -6.93
CA ILE A 76 -1.51 -3.59 -7.31
C ILE A 76 -0.80 -3.03 -6.06
N GLY A 77 -1.52 -2.29 -5.24
CA GLY A 77 -0.94 -1.65 -4.05
C GLY A 77 -0.39 -2.65 -3.05
N VAL A 78 -1.11 -3.74 -2.80
CA VAL A 78 -0.65 -4.79 -1.87
C VAL A 78 0.58 -5.51 -2.44
N ARG A 79 0.63 -5.76 -3.76
CA ARG A 79 1.82 -6.33 -4.40
C ARG A 79 3.03 -5.43 -4.17
N VAL A 80 2.86 -4.12 -4.34
CA VAL A 80 3.94 -3.14 -4.10
C VAL A 80 4.41 -3.21 -2.64
N LEU A 81 3.48 -3.17 -1.70
CA LEU A 81 3.83 -3.24 -0.29
C LEU A 81 4.53 -4.54 0.06
N SER A 82 4.04 -5.65 -0.46
CA SER A 82 4.65 -6.97 -0.24
C SER A 82 6.10 -7.02 -0.71
N GLU A 83 6.39 -6.50 -1.89
CA GLU A 83 7.76 -6.45 -2.39
C GLU A 83 8.67 -5.59 -1.52
N LEU A 84 8.15 -4.47 -1.02
CA LEU A 84 8.92 -3.61 -0.12
C LEU A 84 9.20 -4.27 1.23
N VAL A 85 8.22 -4.99 1.78
CA VAL A 85 8.41 -5.76 3.02
C VAL A 85 9.50 -6.81 2.82
N HIS A 86 9.50 -7.53 1.71
CA HIS A 86 10.53 -8.53 1.40
C HIS A 86 11.90 -7.90 1.19
N ARG A 87 11.95 -6.72 0.58
CA ARG A 87 13.22 -6.01 0.29
C ARG A 87 13.87 -5.46 1.56
N PHE A 88 13.08 -4.87 2.44
CA PHE A 88 13.60 -4.18 3.63
C PHE A 88 13.52 -5.01 4.91
N TYR A 89 12.79 -6.13 4.91
CA TYR A 89 12.57 -7.01 6.07
C TYR A 89 12.02 -6.29 7.29
N ASP A 90 11.32 -5.16 7.09
CA ASP A 90 10.79 -4.33 8.17
C ASP A 90 9.57 -3.56 7.67
N VAL A 91 8.46 -3.67 8.40
CA VAL A 91 7.20 -3.04 7.99
C VAL A 91 7.28 -1.51 8.05
N THR A 92 7.92 -0.96 9.08
CA THR A 92 8.06 0.50 9.22
C THR A 92 8.83 1.07 8.02
N ILE A 93 9.95 0.44 7.67
CA ILE A 93 10.77 0.88 6.53
C ILE A 93 10.00 0.69 5.22
N ALA A 94 9.31 -0.44 5.08
CA ALA A 94 8.51 -0.72 3.89
C ALA A 94 7.41 0.33 3.69
N LEU A 95 6.73 0.74 4.74
CA LEU A 95 5.71 1.79 4.69
C LEU A 95 6.32 3.13 4.28
N ARG A 96 7.50 3.44 4.80
CA ARG A 96 8.23 4.66 4.41
C ARG A 96 8.56 4.62 2.92
N ALA A 97 9.07 3.49 2.44
CA ALA A 97 9.40 3.31 1.04
C ALA A 97 8.16 3.35 0.14
N TYR A 98 7.04 2.84 0.62
CA TYR A 98 5.76 2.93 -0.08
C TYR A 98 5.37 4.38 -0.33
N ASN A 99 5.55 5.23 0.67
CA ASN A 99 5.19 6.64 0.60
C ASN A 99 6.18 7.49 -0.19
N MET A 100 7.48 7.37 0.10
CA MET A 100 8.49 8.29 -0.46
C MET A 100 9.38 7.66 -1.54
N GLY A 101 9.27 6.37 -1.76
CA GLY A 101 10.09 5.62 -2.72
C GLY A 101 11.26 4.89 -2.07
N PRO A 102 11.63 3.71 -2.60
CA PRO A 102 12.71 2.91 -2.02
C PRO A 102 14.09 3.56 -2.14
N GLY A 103 14.34 4.32 -3.21
CA GLY A 103 15.61 5.00 -3.39
C GLY A 103 15.88 6.06 -2.32
N ARG A 104 14.88 6.91 -2.07
CA ARG A 104 14.99 7.94 -1.01
C ARG A 104 15.12 7.30 0.37
N THR A 105 14.39 6.22 0.59
CA THR A 105 14.45 5.50 1.87
C THR A 105 15.83 4.93 2.11
N ARG A 106 16.45 4.29 1.12
CA ARG A 106 17.79 3.74 1.24
C ARG A 106 18.85 4.81 1.47
N ALA A 107 18.62 6.04 1.03
CA ALA A 107 19.55 7.15 1.22
C ALA A 107 19.50 7.74 2.63
N MET A 108 18.53 7.35 3.43
CA MET A 108 18.39 7.82 4.82
C MET A 108 19.36 7.12 5.74
N THR A 109 19.67 7.75 6.89
CA THR A 109 20.39 7.06 7.97
C THR A 109 19.51 5.94 8.54
N PRO A 110 20.11 4.87 9.12
CA PRO A 110 19.33 3.81 9.74
C PRO A 110 18.32 4.30 10.78
N GLU A 111 18.69 5.30 11.57
CA GLU A 111 17.80 5.88 12.59
C GLU A 111 16.57 6.52 11.97
N LYS A 112 16.75 7.30 10.90
CA LYS A 112 15.64 7.93 10.19
C LYS A 112 14.78 6.89 9.47
N MET A 113 15.41 5.89 8.85
CA MET A 113 14.72 4.81 8.17
C MET A 113 13.75 4.07 9.10
N ASN A 114 14.19 3.78 10.32
CA ASN A 114 13.42 3.03 11.32
C ASN A 114 12.49 3.90 12.15
N SER A 115 12.54 5.23 12.00
CA SER A 115 11.74 6.13 12.80
C SER A 115 10.23 5.91 12.57
N PRO A 116 9.42 5.88 13.65
CA PRO A 116 7.96 5.80 13.51
C PRO A 116 7.32 7.15 13.17
N ARG A 117 8.10 8.19 12.92
CA ARG A 117 7.59 9.52 12.60
C ARG A 117 7.04 9.59 11.18
N GLY A 118 6.04 10.44 10.98
CA GLY A 118 5.43 10.69 9.70
C GLY A 118 4.52 9.56 9.23
N PHE A 119 4.54 9.29 7.95
CA PHE A 119 3.63 8.35 7.29
C PHE A 119 3.62 6.95 7.94
N PRO A 120 4.77 6.30 8.20
CA PRO A 120 4.72 4.97 8.82
C PRO A 120 4.01 4.96 10.16
N GLY A 121 4.23 5.97 10.99
CA GLY A 121 3.57 6.06 12.29
C GLY A 121 2.07 6.25 12.19
N LEU A 122 1.60 7.02 11.20
CA LEU A 122 0.16 7.19 10.94
C LEU A 122 -0.49 5.86 10.59
N VAL A 123 0.12 5.10 9.69
CA VAL A 123 -0.40 3.79 9.26
C VAL A 123 -0.38 2.80 10.43
N LEU A 124 0.72 2.73 11.17
CA LEU A 124 0.84 1.79 12.29
C LEU A 124 -0.14 2.11 13.42
N ARG A 125 -0.44 3.37 13.64
CA ARG A 125 -1.47 3.78 14.61
C ARG A 125 -2.83 3.23 14.22
N GLU A 126 -3.21 3.38 12.95
CA GLU A 126 -4.47 2.84 12.45
C GLU A 126 -4.46 1.31 12.47
N TYR A 127 -3.34 0.69 12.17
CA TYR A 127 -3.19 -0.76 12.24
C TYR A 127 -3.42 -1.28 13.65
N HIS A 128 -2.84 -0.65 14.66
CA HIS A 128 -3.03 -1.05 16.06
C HIS A 128 -4.49 -0.91 16.50
N LYS A 129 -5.19 0.13 16.03
CA LYS A 129 -6.63 0.25 16.29
C LYS A 129 -7.40 -0.90 15.65
N ASN A 130 -7.04 -1.26 14.42
CA ASN A 130 -7.69 -2.35 13.69
C ASN A 130 -7.48 -3.71 14.38
N ILE A 131 -6.29 -3.95 14.91
CA ILE A 131 -5.98 -5.19 15.63
C ILE A 131 -6.89 -5.36 16.84
N VAL A 132 -7.24 -4.27 17.52
CA VAL A 132 -8.11 -4.31 18.71
C VAL A 132 -9.55 -4.66 18.36
N ILE A 133 -10.06 -4.17 17.21
CA ILE A 133 -11.49 -4.25 16.89
C ILE A 133 -11.84 -5.26 15.79
N LEU A 134 -10.87 -5.68 14.98
CA LEU A 134 -11.11 -6.60 13.85
C LEU A 134 -10.55 -7.99 14.16
N PRO A 135 -11.21 -9.05 13.64
CA PRO A 135 -10.74 -10.41 13.87
C PRO A 135 -9.39 -10.67 13.22
N ASP A 136 -8.68 -11.67 13.75
CA ASP A 136 -7.42 -12.14 13.19
C ASP A 136 -7.60 -12.57 11.72
N PRO A 137 -6.53 -12.44 10.92
CA PRO A 137 -6.60 -12.88 9.52
C PRO A 137 -6.80 -14.37 9.38
#